data_5bc6ebb8966e6c7fef9798e2dbabf5de
#
_entry.id   5bc6ebb8966e6c7fef9798e2dbabf5de
#
_cell.length_a   1.000
_cell.length_b   1.000
_cell.length_c   1.000
_cell.angle_alpha   90.00
_cell.angle_beta   90.00
_cell.angle_gamma   90.00
#
_symmetry.space_group_name_H-M   'P 1'
#
loop_
_entity.id
_entity.type
_entity.pdbx_description
1 polymer ?
#
loop_
_entity_poly.entity_id
_entity_poly.type
_entity_poly.pdbx_seq_one_letter_code
_entity_poly.pdbx_strand_id
1 'polypeptide(L)'
;MTLRIVGAGLGRTGTTSLKVALTQLLGGPCHHMTELFAHPEQIPLWDAAANGRMPDWHALFRDYRAAVDWPAAAYWPEIGAAFPDAVILLSTRDPESWWKSANATIFQAIPNAPAPEWRDMVLTMMRNRFTDRLDDKAACLAAYDRWYADARARIPKDRLLEWTAKDGWGPICERLGLPVPAEPFPRVNTTEDFQAMLRAAPPAP
;
A
#
# COMPACT_ATOMS: atom_id res chain seq x y z
N MET A 1 19.19 8.51 2.36
CA MET A 1 18.82 7.32 1.58
C MET A 1 17.65 7.71 0.69
N THR A 2 17.32 6.95 -0.37
CA THR A 2 16.21 7.32 -1.29
C THR A 2 15.31 6.11 -1.53
N LEU A 3 14.02 6.34 -1.77
CA LEU A 3 13.11 5.29 -2.20
C LEU A 3 13.55 4.74 -3.57
N ARG A 4 13.61 3.43 -3.69
CA ARG A 4 13.82 2.72 -4.95
C ARG A 4 12.52 2.22 -5.57
N ILE A 5 11.49 2.01 -4.74
CA ILE A 5 10.15 1.59 -5.18
C ILE A 5 9.09 2.44 -4.50
N VAL A 6 8.15 2.94 -5.30
CA VAL A 6 6.90 3.56 -4.87
C VAL A 6 5.74 2.70 -5.36
N GLY A 7 4.97 2.16 -4.43
CA GLY A 7 3.81 1.32 -4.73
C GLY A 7 2.59 2.16 -5.09
N ALA A 8 2.01 1.88 -6.25
CA ALA A 8 0.74 2.45 -6.71
C ALA A 8 -0.43 1.46 -6.60
N GLY A 9 -0.16 0.22 -6.22
CA GLY A 9 -1.19 -0.81 -6.04
C GLY A 9 -1.92 -0.68 -4.72
N LEU A 10 -3.22 -0.94 -4.75
CA LEU A 10 -4.10 -0.87 -3.58
C LEU A 10 -3.76 -1.94 -2.54
N GLY A 11 -4.14 -1.70 -1.29
CA GLY A 11 -4.12 -2.73 -0.24
C GLY A 11 -4.87 -3.99 -0.66
N ARG A 12 -4.46 -5.15 -0.14
CA ARG A 12 -4.98 -6.50 -0.46
C ARG A 12 -4.59 -7.04 -1.84
N THR A 13 -3.61 -6.45 -2.48
CA THR A 13 -2.97 -6.97 -3.71
C THR A 13 -1.65 -7.69 -3.46
N GLY A 14 -1.39 -8.12 -2.21
CA GLY A 14 -0.16 -8.79 -1.80
C GLY A 14 0.88 -7.85 -1.21
N THR A 15 0.49 -6.66 -0.78
CA THR A 15 1.37 -5.58 -0.31
C THR A 15 2.17 -5.94 0.94
N THR A 16 1.63 -6.75 1.85
CA THR A 16 2.38 -7.22 3.03
C THR A 16 3.51 -8.17 2.65
N SER A 17 3.26 -9.08 1.70
CA SER A 17 4.31 -9.95 1.13
C SER A 17 5.37 -9.12 0.40
N LEU A 18 4.93 -8.09 -0.36
CA LEU A 18 5.84 -7.12 -0.99
C LEU A 18 6.68 -6.36 0.05
N LYS A 19 6.08 -5.92 1.17
CA LYS A 19 6.84 -5.26 2.25
C LYS A 19 8.00 -6.12 2.73
N VAL A 20 7.72 -7.39 3.05
CA VAL A 20 8.76 -8.32 3.51
C VAL A 20 9.82 -8.54 2.44
N ALA A 21 9.37 -8.81 1.21
CA ALA A 21 10.27 -9.05 0.07
C ALA A 21 11.17 -7.85 -0.23
N LEU A 22 10.61 -6.64 -0.27
CA LEU A 22 11.36 -5.42 -0.56
C LEU A 22 12.31 -5.04 0.57
N THR A 23 11.92 -5.29 1.83
CA THR A 23 12.82 -5.09 2.98
C THR A 23 14.05 -5.97 2.86
N GLN A 24 13.88 -7.25 2.52
CA GLN A 24 14.98 -8.19 2.31
C GLN A 24 15.83 -7.77 1.08
N LEU A 25 15.19 -7.53 -0.05
CA LEU A 25 15.85 -7.29 -1.33
C LEU A 25 16.64 -5.98 -1.36
N LEU A 26 16.15 -4.93 -0.69
CA LEU A 26 16.74 -3.60 -0.68
C LEU A 26 17.63 -3.31 0.54
N GLY A 27 17.69 -4.26 1.48
CA GLY A 27 18.49 -4.12 2.70
C GLY A 27 18.07 -2.95 3.59
N GLY A 28 16.77 -2.65 3.67
CA GLY A 28 16.25 -1.57 4.51
C GLY A 28 14.72 -1.54 4.53
N PRO A 29 14.12 -0.75 5.44
CA PRO A 29 12.68 -0.77 5.69
C PRO A 29 11.83 -0.44 4.46
N CYS A 30 10.67 -1.08 4.36
CA CYS A 30 9.62 -0.76 3.40
C CYS A 30 8.40 -0.21 4.16
N HIS A 31 8.01 1.03 3.83
CA HIS A 31 6.81 1.65 4.40
C HIS A 31 5.53 0.93 3.93
N HIS A 32 4.59 0.78 4.83
CA HIS A 32 3.30 0.09 4.64
C HIS A 32 2.34 0.59 5.71
N MET A 33 1.02 0.38 5.59
CA MET A 33 0.06 0.77 6.62
C MET A 33 0.46 0.28 8.02
N THR A 34 1.07 -0.89 8.13
CA THR A 34 1.51 -1.44 9.42
C THR A 34 2.60 -0.63 10.11
N GLU A 35 3.34 0.22 9.37
CA GLU A 35 4.34 1.11 9.99
C GLU A 35 3.69 2.17 10.89
N LEU A 36 2.47 2.60 10.57
CA LEU A 36 1.77 3.59 11.39
C LEU A 36 1.38 3.07 12.79
N PHE A 37 1.34 1.75 12.97
CA PHE A 37 1.13 1.17 14.30
C PHE A 37 2.41 1.18 15.14
N ALA A 38 3.57 1.08 14.48
CA ALA A 38 4.88 1.18 15.13
C ALA A 38 5.35 2.64 15.26
N HIS A 39 4.90 3.51 14.35
CA HIS A 39 5.29 4.90 14.22
C HIS A 39 4.06 5.83 14.20
N PRO A 40 3.26 5.91 15.30
CA PRO A 40 2.04 6.72 15.34
C PRO A 40 2.30 8.22 15.16
N GLU A 41 3.51 8.69 15.41
CA GLU A 41 3.95 10.06 15.13
C GLU A 41 3.85 10.46 13.66
N GLN A 42 3.73 9.50 12.74
CA GLN A 42 3.52 9.77 11.32
C GLN A 42 2.04 10.05 10.99
N ILE A 43 1.08 9.66 11.84
CA ILE A 43 -0.35 9.82 11.58
C ILE A 43 -0.72 11.28 11.26
N PRO A 44 -0.25 12.31 12.02
CA PRO A 44 -0.55 13.71 11.70
C PRO A 44 -0.02 14.16 10.33
N LEU A 45 1.08 13.59 9.83
CA LEU A 45 1.62 13.90 8.49
C LEU A 45 0.71 13.36 7.39
N TRP A 46 0.21 12.15 7.57
CA TRP A 46 -0.72 11.53 6.64
C TRP A 46 -2.12 12.15 6.70
N ASP A 47 -2.56 12.58 7.89
CA ASP A 47 -3.80 13.34 8.04
C ASP A 47 -3.70 14.70 7.32
N ALA A 48 -2.59 15.40 7.47
CA ALA A 48 -2.33 16.62 6.70
C ALA A 48 -2.41 16.37 5.19
N ALA A 49 -1.79 15.27 4.70
CA ALA A 49 -1.86 14.87 3.29
C ALA A 49 -3.29 14.53 2.86
N ALA A 50 -4.07 13.84 3.70
CA ALA A 50 -5.49 13.54 3.44
C ALA A 50 -6.34 14.80 3.29
N ASN A 51 -5.95 15.87 3.97
CA ASN A 51 -6.56 17.20 3.91
C ASN A 51 -5.87 18.14 2.90
N GLY A 52 -5.06 17.63 1.98
CA GLY A 52 -4.45 18.37 0.86
C GLY A 52 -3.16 19.12 1.18
N ARG A 53 -2.60 18.95 2.39
CA ARG A 53 -1.31 19.55 2.80
C ARG A 53 -0.21 18.48 2.75
N MET A 54 0.49 18.39 1.61
CA MET A 54 1.53 17.39 1.40
C MET A 54 2.71 17.61 2.35
N PRO A 55 3.19 16.55 3.03
CA PRO A 55 4.39 16.63 3.86
C PRO A 55 5.66 16.71 3.00
N ASP A 56 6.79 16.97 3.64
CA ASP A 56 8.10 16.71 3.03
C ASP A 56 8.30 15.19 2.90
N TRP A 57 8.12 14.67 1.69
CA TRP A 57 8.26 13.25 1.37
C TRP A 57 9.68 12.73 1.63
N HIS A 58 10.71 13.56 1.42
CA HIS A 58 12.10 13.17 1.69
C HIS A 58 12.35 13.01 3.20
N ALA A 59 11.76 13.87 4.02
CA ALA A 59 11.84 13.74 5.46
C ALA A 59 11.07 12.50 5.96
N LEU A 60 9.86 12.29 5.47
CA LEU A 60 9.02 11.16 5.88
C LEU A 60 9.64 9.81 5.51
N PHE A 61 10.21 9.68 4.31
CA PHE A 61 10.78 8.43 3.83
C PHE A 61 12.31 8.32 3.99
N ARG A 62 12.92 9.18 4.80
CA ARG A 62 14.38 9.25 4.99
C ARG A 62 15.03 7.90 5.27
N ASP A 63 14.37 7.07 6.08
CA ASP A 63 14.91 5.78 6.55
C ASP A 63 14.38 4.59 5.74
N TYR A 64 13.45 4.83 4.81
CA TYR A 64 12.83 3.79 3.99
C TYR A 64 13.51 3.61 2.63
N ARG A 65 13.45 2.38 2.11
CA ARG A 65 13.94 2.00 0.77
C ARG A 65 12.81 1.81 -0.25
N ALA A 66 11.63 1.50 0.25
CA ALA A 66 10.42 1.32 -0.55
C ALA A 66 9.21 1.82 0.24
N ALA A 67 8.12 2.10 -0.46
CA ALA A 67 6.83 2.37 0.14
C ALA A 67 5.75 1.67 -0.68
N VAL A 68 4.93 0.84 -0.05
CA VAL A 68 3.81 0.12 -0.69
C VAL A 68 2.58 0.19 0.21
N ASP A 69 1.43 -0.20 -0.32
CA ASP A 69 0.17 -0.16 0.43
C ASP A 69 -0.31 1.25 0.76
N TRP A 70 -1.44 1.34 1.44
CA TRP A 70 -1.88 2.56 2.08
C TRP A 70 -0.93 2.95 3.23
N PRO A 71 -0.77 4.22 3.55
CA PRO A 71 -1.32 5.38 2.85
C PRO A 71 -0.50 5.78 1.60
N ALA A 72 0.73 5.27 1.42
CA ALA A 72 1.65 5.68 0.36
C ALA A 72 1.01 5.53 -1.04
N ALA A 73 0.26 4.45 -1.28
CA ALA A 73 -0.42 4.24 -2.56
C ALA A 73 -1.39 5.37 -2.91
N ALA A 74 -2.05 6.01 -1.94
CA ALA A 74 -2.94 7.13 -2.18
C ALA A 74 -2.23 8.36 -2.76
N TYR A 75 -0.94 8.46 -2.55
CA TYR A 75 -0.09 9.61 -2.91
C TYR A 75 1.04 9.20 -3.84
N TRP A 76 0.90 8.07 -4.55
CA TRP A 76 1.94 7.60 -5.46
C TRP A 76 2.37 8.65 -6.50
N PRO A 77 1.49 9.55 -7.02
CA PRO A 77 1.93 10.57 -7.97
C PRO A 77 2.84 11.60 -7.32
N GLU A 78 2.48 12.09 -6.14
CA GLU A 78 3.25 13.10 -5.39
C GLU A 78 4.57 12.51 -4.88
N ILE A 79 4.53 11.29 -4.35
CA ILE A 79 5.74 10.56 -3.92
C ILE A 79 6.61 10.24 -5.12
N GLY A 80 6.03 9.76 -6.22
CA GLY A 80 6.76 9.46 -7.45
C GLY A 80 7.42 10.69 -8.10
N ALA A 81 6.83 11.88 -7.91
CA ALA A 81 7.44 13.14 -8.34
C ALA A 81 8.62 13.54 -7.43
N ALA A 82 8.50 13.31 -6.11
CA ALA A 82 9.61 13.57 -5.17
C ALA A 82 10.79 12.59 -5.36
N PHE A 83 10.53 11.36 -5.84
CA PHE A 83 11.54 10.34 -6.09
C PHE A 83 11.53 9.92 -7.56
N PRO A 84 12.07 10.76 -8.48
CA PRO A 84 11.96 10.56 -9.93
C PRO A 84 12.65 9.29 -10.44
N ASP A 85 13.67 8.81 -9.75
CA ASP A 85 14.42 7.60 -10.11
C ASP A 85 13.77 6.30 -9.58
N ALA A 86 12.74 6.41 -8.74
CA ALA A 86 12.07 5.25 -8.19
C ALA A 86 11.22 4.54 -9.24
N VAL A 87 11.21 3.21 -9.21
CA VAL A 87 10.26 2.38 -9.95
C VAL A 87 8.87 2.55 -9.33
N ILE A 88 7.85 2.72 -10.15
CA ILE A 88 6.46 2.73 -9.68
C ILE A 88 5.89 1.31 -9.84
N LEU A 89 5.71 0.63 -8.71
CA LEU A 89 5.21 -0.74 -8.68
C LEU A 89 3.69 -0.75 -8.55
N LEU A 90 3.02 -1.22 -9.59
CA LEU A 90 1.57 -1.37 -9.65
C LEU A 90 1.20 -2.82 -9.34
N SER A 91 1.02 -3.15 -8.07
CA SER A 91 0.55 -4.47 -7.67
C SER A 91 -0.94 -4.62 -7.96
N THR A 92 -1.31 -5.71 -8.64
CA THR A 92 -2.67 -5.96 -9.12
C THR A 92 -3.22 -7.27 -8.60
N ARG A 93 -4.56 -7.40 -8.62
CA ARG A 93 -5.31 -8.60 -8.30
C ARG A 93 -6.58 -8.58 -9.14
N ASP A 94 -7.16 -9.76 -9.40
CA ASP A 94 -8.50 -9.85 -9.98
C ASP A 94 -9.50 -9.01 -9.17
N PRO A 95 -10.30 -8.10 -9.78
CA PRO A 95 -11.13 -7.14 -9.06
C PRO A 95 -12.14 -7.78 -8.11
N GLU A 96 -12.76 -8.89 -8.51
CA GLU A 96 -13.73 -9.61 -7.67
C GLU A 96 -13.04 -10.26 -6.46
N SER A 97 -11.88 -10.88 -6.68
CA SER A 97 -11.06 -11.45 -5.62
C SER A 97 -10.51 -10.37 -4.69
N TRP A 98 -10.15 -9.20 -5.24
CA TRP A 98 -9.73 -8.05 -4.45
C TRP A 98 -10.86 -7.55 -3.56
N TRP A 99 -12.06 -7.30 -4.13
CA TRP A 99 -13.23 -6.87 -3.36
C TRP A 99 -13.54 -7.83 -2.23
N LYS A 100 -13.61 -9.13 -2.52
CA LYS A 100 -13.87 -10.16 -1.50
C LYS A 100 -12.88 -10.07 -0.34
N SER A 101 -11.58 -9.89 -0.65
CA SER A 101 -10.54 -9.75 0.38
C SER A 101 -10.63 -8.43 1.14
N ALA A 102 -10.81 -7.30 0.46
CA ALA A 102 -10.87 -5.98 1.07
C ALA A 102 -12.10 -5.84 1.99
N ASN A 103 -13.27 -6.28 1.50
CA ASN A 103 -14.51 -6.25 2.28
C ASN A 103 -14.46 -7.17 3.51
N ALA A 104 -13.86 -8.35 3.40
CA ALA A 104 -13.72 -9.28 4.52
C ALA A 104 -12.66 -8.86 5.56
N THR A 105 -11.90 -7.79 5.30
CA THR A 105 -10.77 -7.37 6.14
C THR A 105 -10.79 -5.87 6.40
N ILE A 106 -10.08 -5.08 5.59
CA ILE A 106 -9.80 -3.66 5.86
C ILE A 106 -11.08 -2.80 5.91
N PHE A 107 -12.05 -3.04 5.04
CA PHE A 107 -13.28 -2.23 5.01
C PHE A 107 -14.17 -2.47 6.23
N GLN A 108 -14.13 -3.65 6.84
CA GLN A 108 -14.79 -3.91 8.11
C GLN A 108 -13.99 -3.39 9.31
N ALA A 109 -12.65 -3.41 9.22
CA ALA A 109 -11.78 -3.01 10.32
C ALA A 109 -11.68 -1.49 10.49
N ILE A 110 -11.60 -0.72 9.39
CA ILE A 110 -11.39 0.72 9.43
C ILE A 110 -12.45 1.46 10.26
N PRO A 111 -13.78 1.29 10.04
CA PRO A 111 -14.79 2.01 10.80
C PRO A 111 -14.79 1.69 12.30
N ASN A 112 -14.30 0.51 12.66
CA ASN A 112 -14.29 -0.03 14.02
C ASN A 112 -12.92 0.07 14.70
N ALA A 113 -11.96 0.76 14.09
CA ALA A 113 -10.62 0.88 14.66
C ALA A 113 -10.63 1.69 15.97
N PRO A 114 -9.93 1.22 17.02
CA PRO A 114 -9.95 1.87 18.33
C PRO A 114 -9.15 3.18 18.40
N ALA A 115 -8.26 3.44 17.43
CA ALA A 115 -7.45 4.65 17.36
C ALA A 115 -8.15 5.70 16.48
N PRO A 116 -8.83 6.70 17.07
CA PRO A 116 -9.67 7.65 16.32
C PRO A 116 -8.86 8.48 15.30
N GLU A 117 -7.67 8.96 15.66
CA GLU A 117 -6.84 9.76 14.77
C GLU A 117 -6.45 8.96 13.51
N TRP A 118 -6.05 7.70 13.68
CA TRP A 118 -5.72 6.81 12.56
C TRP A 118 -6.96 6.54 11.70
N ARG A 119 -8.09 6.21 12.34
CA ARG A 119 -9.35 5.92 11.66
C ARG A 119 -9.81 7.10 10.81
N ASP A 120 -9.85 8.30 11.39
CA ASP A 120 -10.36 9.50 10.74
C ASP A 120 -9.45 9.94 9.59
N MET A 121 -8.13 9.81 9.74
CA MET A 121 -7.14 10.00 8.69
C MET A 121 -7.40 9.02 7.53
N VAL A 122 -7.56 7.72 7.81
CA VAL A 122 -7.79 6.71 6.76
C VAL A 122 -9.12 6.93 6.05
N LEU A 123 -10.20 7.22 6.76
CA LEU A 123 -11.52 7.51 6.15
C LEU A 123 -11.47 8.76 5.28
N THR A 124 -10.78 9.82 5.71
CA THR A 124 -10.58 11.03 4.92
C THR A 124 -9.77 10.75 3.66
N MET A 125 -8.68 10.01 3.78
CA MET A 125 -7.86 9.58 2.64
C MET A 125 -8.68 8.74 1.65
N MET A 126 -9.43 7.72 2.12
CA MET A 126 -10.26 6.88 1.27
C MET A 126 -11.31 7.69 0.51
N ARG A 127 -12.03 8.58 1.19
CA ARG A 127 -13.01 9.47 0.58
C ARG A 127 -12.42 10.35 -0.51
N ASN A 128 -11.24 10.91 -0.27
CA ASN A 128 -10.63 11.89 -1.17
C ASN A 128 -9.81 11.27 -2.30
N ARG A 129 -9.32 10.03 -2.13
CA ARG A 129 -8.38 9.38 -3.07
C ARG A 129 -8.92 8.09 -3.69
N PHE A 130 -9.98 7.51 -3.16
CA PHE A 130 -10.52 6.24 -3.65
C PHE A 130 -12.05 6.27 -3.78
N THR A 131 -12.79 6.04 -2.69
CA THR A 131 -14.25 6.17 -2.60
C THR A 131 -14.68 6.35 -1.15
N ASP A 132 -15.79 7.04 -0.92
CA ASP A 132 -16.46 7.18 0.38
C ASP A 132 -17.45 6.03 0.68
N ARG A 133 -17.74 5.18 -0.32
CA ARG A 133 -18.73 4.08 -0.22
C ARG A 133 -18.02 2.73 -0.10
N LEU A 134 -17.31 2.52 1.02
CA LEU A 134 -16.50 1.30 1.25
C LEU A 134 -17.33 0.04 1.48
N ASP A 135 -18.61 0.16 1.76
CA ASP A 135 -19.60 -0.91 1.91
C ASP A 135 -20.34 -1.27 0.62
N ASP A 136 -20.22 -0.43 -0.41
CA ASP A 136 -20.86 -0.63 -1.72
C ASP A 136 -19.90 -1.31 -2.70
N LYS A 137 -20.18 -2.58 -3.01
CA LYS A 137 -19.37 -3.38 -3.94
C LYS A 137 -19.21 -2.71 -5.30
N ALA A 138 -20.29 -2.20 -5.88
CA ALA A 138 -20.25 -1.61 -7.22
C ALA A 138 -19.44 -0.34 -7.24
N ALA A 139 -19.56 0.51 -6.21
CA ALA A 139 -18.77 1.71 -6.06
C ALA A 139 -17.27 1.40 -5.89
N CYS A 140 -16.93 0.39 -5.07
CA CYS A 140 -15.56 -0.03 -4.85
C CYS A 140 -14.92 -0.64 -6.10
N LEU A 141 -15.63 -1.48 -6.85
CA LEU A 141 -15.12 -2.04 -8.11
C LEU A 141 -14.93 -0.94 -9.17
N ALA A 142 -15.88 -0.02 -9.30
CA ALA A 142 -15.72 1.12 -10.20
C ALA A 142 -14.55 2.04 -9.80
N ALA A 143 -14.31 2.23 -8.50
CA ALA A 143 -13.15 2.97 -8.02
C ALA A 143 -11.84 2.22 -8.29
N TYR A 144 -11.83 0.89 -8.11
CA TYR A 144 -10.71 0.01 -8.46
C TYR A 144 -10.34 0.17 -9.94
N ASP A 145 -11.30 0.02 -10.84
CA ASP A 145 -11.06 0.11 -12.29
C ASP A 145 -10.51 1.48 -12.69
N ARG A 146 -11.10 2.56 -12.16
CA ARG A 146 -10.59 3.93 -12.39
C ARG A 146 -9.18 4.11 -11.88
N TRP A 147 -8.87 3.58 -10.69
CA TRP A 147 -7.54 3.66 -10.09
C TRP A 147 -6.47 3.03 -10.98
N TYR A 148 -6.70 1.80 -11.42
CA TYR A 148 -5.73 1.08 -12.25
C TYR A 148 -5.63 1.64 -13.67
N ALA A 149 -6.73 2.14 -14.22
CA ALA A 149 -6.71 2.84 -15.51
C ALA A 149 -5.91 4.15 -15.42
N ASP A 150 -6.15 4.96 -14.39
CA ASP A 150 -5.40 6.21 -14.16
C ASP A 150 -3.91 5.95 -13.92
N ALA A 151 -3.58 4.98 -13.08
CA ALA A 151 -2.19 4.61 -12.81
C ALA A 151 -1.46 4.21 -14.11
N ARG A 152 -2.06 3.33 -14.93
CA ARG A 152 -1.47 2.91 -16.20
C ARG A 152 -1.32 4.07 -17.21
N ALA A 153 -2.25 5.00 -17.20
CA ALA A 153 -2.21 6.16 -18.11
C ALA A 153 -1.14 7.19 -17.70
N ARG A 154 -0.87 7.34 -16.40
CA ARG A 154 -0.01 8.41 -15.87
C ARG A 154 1.40 7.99 -15.54
N ILE A 155 1.62 6.72 -15.19
CA ILE A 155 2.97 6.23 -14.88
C ILE A 155 3.79 6.15 -16.18
N PRO A 156 4.96 6.80 -16.25
CA PRO A 156 5.87 6.65 -17.38
C PRO A 156 6.23 5.17 -17.61
N LYS A 157 6.22 4.71 -18.86
CA LYS A 157 6.43 3.28 -19.22
C LYS A 157 7.78 2.74 -18.73
N ASP A 158 8.79 3.58 -18.73
CA ASP A 158 10.14 3.26 -18.25
C ASP A 158 10.22 3.17 -16.71
N ARG A 159 9.22 3.66 -15.98
CA ARG A 159 9.12 3.56 -14.52
C ARG A 159 8.11 2.52 -14.05
N LEU A 160 7.16 2.13 -14.90
CA LEU A 160 6.09 1.20 -14.53
C LEU A 160 6.62 -0.22 -14.38
N LEU A 161 6.28 -0.85 -13.27
CA LEU A 161 6.39 -2.29 -13.05
C LEU A 161 5.02 -2.82 -12.60
N GLU A 162 4.31 -3.51 -13.50
CA GLU A 162 3.11 -4.26 -13.11
C GLU A 162 3.51 -5.59 -12.47
N TRP A 163 2.83 -5.96 -11.39
CA TRP A 163 3.17 -7.13 -10.61
C TRP A 163 1.91 -7.76 -9.98
N THR A 164 1.90 -9.08 -9.89
CA THR A 164 0.92 -9.85 -9.12
C THR A 164 1.64 -10.75 -8.13
N ALA A 165 0.94 -11.17 -7.07
CA ALA A 165 1.54 -12.08 -6.06
C ALA A 165 1.98 -13.44 -6.63
N LYS A 166 1.57 -13.80 -7.85
CA LYS A 166 1.98 -15.02 -8.54
C LYS A 166 3.34 -14.90 -9.21
N ASP A 167 3.77 -13.68 -9.53
CA ASP A 167 5.01 -13.41 -10.26
C ASP A 167 6.26 -13.57 -9.38
N GLY A 168 6.09 -13.46 -8.05
CA GLY A 168 7.19 -13.64 -7.10
C GLY A 168 8.31 -12.63 -7.28
N TRP A 169 9.55 -13.11 -7.16
CA TRP A 169 10.77 -12.29 -7.22
C TRP A 169 11.11 -11.77 -8.62
N GLY A 170 10.84 -12.57 -9.66
CA GLY A 170 11.38 -12.38 -11.00
C GLY A 170 11.31 -10.95 -11.53
N PRO A 171 10.09 -10.38 -11.76
CA PRO A 171 9.94 -9.06 -12.35
C PRO A 171 10.55 -7.93 -11.51
N ILE A 172 10.52 -8.07 -10.17
CA ILE A 172 11.09 -7.08 -9.25
C ILE A 172 12.61 -7.09 -9.36
N CYS A 173 13.21 -8.28 -9.29
CA CYS A 173 14.67 -8.44 -9.36
C CYS A 173 15.21 -7.99 -10.72
N GLU A 174 14.56 -8.38 -11.83
CA GLU A 174 14.90 -7.95 -13.17
C GLU A 174 14.88 -6.42 -13.27
N ARG A 175 13.79 -5.80 -12.82
CA ARG A 175 13.61 -4.34 -12.88
C ARG A 175 14.65 -3.58 -12.07
N LEU A 176 15.07 -4.13 -10.93
CA LEU A 176 16.05 -3.50 -10.02
C LEU A 176 17.50 -3.86 -10.34
N GLY A 177 17.73 -4.79 -11.29
CA GLY A 177 19.07 -5.31 -11.59
C GLY A 177 19.67 -6.06 -10.40
N LEU A 178 18.85 -6.81 -9.64
CA LEU A 178 19.27 -7.54 -8.46
C LEU A 178 19.16 -9.06 -8.68
N PRO A 179 19.99 -9.87 -8.01
CA PRO A 179 19.86 -11.32 -8.09
C PRO A 179 18.55 -11.78 -7.44
N VAL A 180 17.97 -12.85 -8.00
CA VAL A 180 16.79 -13.50 -7.42
C VAL A 180 17.22 -14.26 -6.17
N PRO A 181 16.59 -14.01 -5.00
CA PRO A 181 16.86 -14.79 -3.79
C PRO A 181 16.57 -16.28 -3.97
N ALA A 182 17.33 -17.12 -3.28
CA ALA A 182 17.13 -18.57 -3.32
C ALA A 182 15.87 -19.00 -2.57
N GLU A 183 15.43 -18.21 -1.61
CA GLU A 183 14.25 -18.49 -0.79
C GLU A 183 12.96 -18.21 -1.60
N PRO A 184 11.88 -18.97 -1.34
CA PRO A 184 10.58 -18.67 -1.92
C PRO A 184 10.12 -17.23 -1.63
N PHE A 185 9.35 -16.65 -2.56
CA PHE A 185 8.74 -15.34 -2.32
C PHE A 185 7.84 -15.38 -1.06
N PRO A 186 7.94 -14.38 -0.15
CA PRO A 186 7.16 -14.37 1.09
C PRO A 186 5.65 -14.43 0.81
N ARG A 187 4.94 -15.25 1.57
CA ARG A 187 3.48 -15.34 1.56
C ARG A 187 2.97 -15.14 2.96
N VAL A 188 2.60 -13.90 3.26
CA VAL A 188 2.15 -13.47 4.60
C VAL A 188 0.86 -12.68 4.51
N ASN A 189 0.12 -12.60 5.62
CA ASN A 189 -1.11 -11.84 5.76
C ASN A 189 -2.20 -12.25 4.75
N THR A 190 -2.49 -13.53 4.69
CA THR A 190 -3.67 -14.03 3.99
C THR A 190 -4.95 -13.42 4.61
N THR A 191 -6.10 -13.60 3.97
CA THR A 191 -7.38 -13.17 4.55
C THR A 191 -7.64 -13.87 5.88
N GLU A 192 -7.25 -15.15 5.97
CA GLU A 192 -7.35 -15.99 7.18
C GLU A 192 -6.45 -15.45 8.30
N ASP A 193 -5.21 -15.11 8.00
CA ASP A 193 -4.26 -14.52 8.96
C ASP A 193 -4.78 -13.20 9.51
N PHE A 194 -5.29 -12.31 8.64
CA PHE A 194 -5.86 -11.02 9.04
C PHE A 194 -7.09 -11.20 9.94
N GLN A 195 -7.98 -12.11 9.61
CA GLN A 195 -9.17 -12.42 10.42
C GLN A 195 -8.78 -13.06 11.77
N ALA A 196 -7.73 -13.90 11.80
CA ALA A 196 -7.22 -14.46 13.04
C ALA A 196 -6.64 -13.36 13.96
N MET A 197 -5.91 -12.40 13.38
CA MET A 197 -5.38 -11.25 14.11
C MET A 197 -6.52 -10.39 14.72
N LEU A 198 -7.59 -10.11 13.96
CA LEU A 198 -8.74 -9.36 14.47
C LEU A 198 -9.45 -10.09 15.63
N ARG A 199 -9.57 -11.43 15.55
CA ARG A 199 -10.18 -12.23 16.62
C ARG A 199 -9.31 -12.28 17.88
N ALA A 200 -7.99 -12.18 17.75
CA ALA A 200 -7.05 -12.22 18.86
C ALA A 200 -6.85 -10.84 19.53
N ALA A 201 -7.31 -9.75 18.89
CA ALA A 201 -7.24 -8.42 19.47
C ALA A 201 -8.15 -8.36 20.73
N PRO A 202 -7.67 -7.83 21.87
CA PRO A 202 -8.52 -7.65 23.05
C PRO A 202 -9.69 -6.72 22.69
N PRO A 203 -10.87 -6.91 23.31
CA PRO A 203 -11.97 -5.97 23.14
C PRO A 203 -11.51 -4.56 23.54
N ALA A 204 -11.94 -3.56 22.76
CA ALA A 204 -11.68 -2.16 23.09
C ALA A 204 -12.21 -1.86 24.51
N PRO A 205 -11.47 -1.08 25.32
CA PRO A 205 -11.87 -0.73 26.67
C PRO A 205 -13.17 0.07 26.72
#